data_0112f3523b835bb54b87b96771e4fd70
#
_entry.id   0112f3523b835bb54b87b96771e4fd70
#
_cell.length_a   1.000
_cell.length_b   1.000
_cell.length_c   1.000
_cell.angle_alpha   90.00
_cell.angle_beta   90.00
_cell.angle_gamma   90.00
#
_symmetry.space_group_name_H-M   'P 1'
#
loop_
_entity.id
_entity.type
_entity.pdbx_description
1 polymer ?
#
loop_
_entity_poly.entity_id
_entity_poly.type
_entity_poly.pdbx_seq_one_letter_code
_entity_poly.pdbx_strand_id
1 'polypeptide(L)'
;MSCHPKVFISYSHDDESHRNWVLKLATHLRSHGVDVIFDQWDLRLGYDLPMFMEQGLSSSSLVVCICSSLYVEKADIGKGGVGYEKKILSANLVDNVKLNYVIPLIRNNIKEKLPVFLSGSLYINFNDDDKYYDSYRKLLERIYDEDIKKKPSLGENPFQNNDVSQEISLNLALDKIKYINPLFEGRVLFDYKSNNGIYTIGEGDFSFVTAWSERGNNSIYCYKDKVKRIGYNSNYREFPLFDEIRFFDFSSRTRSINVGEVVVLENRFNNFVAIKVKKIICKNECSNHLLEFEYKIYYSNSLVE
;
A
#
# COMPACT_ATOMS: atom_id res chain seq x y z
N MET A 1 5.91 9.52 24.15
CA MET A 1 5.55 10.80 23.50
C MET A 1 5.42 10.51 22.02
N SER A 2 4.25 10.60 21.44
CA SER A 2 4.06 10.47 19.99
C SER A 2 4.78 11.66 19.32
N CYS A 3 5.87 11.37 18.64
CA CYS A 3 6.60 12.38 17.88
C CYS A 3 5.78 12.66 16.61
N HIS A 4 5.12 13.81 16.54
CA HIS A 4 4.44 14.25 15.32
C HIS A 4 5.47 14.56 14.24
N PRO A 5 5.41 13.94 13.06
CA PRO A 5 6.32 14.26 11.97
C PRO A 5 6.12 15.72 11.53
N LYS A 6 7.21 16.47 11.38
CA LYS A 6 7.17 17.86 10.99
C LYS A 6 7.44 17.99 9.49
N VAL A 7 6.50 18.54 8.76
CA VAL A 7 6.52 18.59 7.29
C VAL A 7 6.43 20.04 6.80
N PHE A 8 7.35 20.44 5.94
CA PHE A 8 7.30 21.70 5.23
C PHE A 8 6.66 21.51 3.85
N ILE A 9 5.67 22.35 3.51
CA ILE A 9 5.03 22.32 2.18
C ILE A 9 5.63 23.42 1.30
N SER A 10 6.25 22.99 0.19
CA SER A 10 6.79 23.86 -0.85
C SER A 10 5.92 23.76 -2.11
N TYR A 11 5.41 24.89 -2.59
CA TYR A 11 4.56 24.97 -3.76
C TYR A 11 4.65 26.36 -4.43
N SER A 12 4.15 26.49 -5.65
CA SER A 12 4.02 27.78 -6.32
C SER A 12 2.60 28.33 -6.22
N HIS A 13 2.48 29.66 -6.10
CA HIS A 13 1.19 30.35 -6.10
C HIS A 13 0.69 30.50 -7.56
N ASP A 14 0.17 29.40 -8.14
CA ASP A 14 -0.24 29.35 -9.53
C ASP A 14 -1.52 30.20 -9.73
N ASP A 15 -2.58 29.78 -9.05
CA ASP A 15 -3.88 30.45 -9.00
C ASP A 15 -4.56 30.17 -7.65
N GLU A 16 -5.75 30.73 -7.44
CA GLU A 16 -6.50 30.57 -6.21
C GLU A 16 -7.00 29.13 -6.00
N SER A 17 -7.40 28.45 -7.08
CA SER A 17 -7.83 27.06 -7.04
C SER A 17 -6.70 26.15 -6.55
N HIS A 18 -5.50 26.34 -7.08
CA HIS A 18 -4.31 25.61 -6.66
C HIS A 18 -3.97 25.87 -5.19
N ARG A 19 -3.99 27.16 -4.76
CA ARG A 19 -3.75 27.54 -3.36
C ARG A 19 -4.77 26.91 -2.40
N ASN A 20 -6.04 26.88 -2.77
CA ASN A 20 -7.12 26.25 -1.99
C ASN A 20 -6.96 24.74 -1.91
N TRP A 21 -6.52 24.09 -2.99
CA TRP A 21 -6.21 22.67 -2.98
C TRP A 21 -5.04 22.34 -2.05
N VAL A 22 -3.98 23.16 -2.07
CA VAL A 22 -2.84 22.99 -1.15
C VAL A 22 -3.27 23.19 0.31
N LEU A 23 -4.11 24.19 0.59
CA LEU A 23 -4.71 24.41 1.91
C LEU A 23 -5.51 23.20 2.39
N LYS A 24 -6.31 22.60 1.50
CA LYS A 24 -7.04 21.34 1.80
C LYS A 24 -6.08 20.22 2.17
N LEU A 25 -5.03 20.00 1.38
CA LEU A 25 -4.02 18.98 1.65
C LEU A 25 -3.33 19.20 3.01
N ALA A 26 -2.90 20.44 3.28
CA ALA A 26 -2.27 20.81 4.54
C ALA A 26 -3.22 20.58 5.74
N THR A 27 -4.50 20.93 5.60
CA THR A 27 -5.53 20.71 6.62
C THR A 27 -5.73 19.21 6.90
N HIS A 28 -5.79 18.38 5.87
CA HIS A 28 -5.90 16.94 6.02
C HIS A 28 -4.66 16.34 6.73
N LEU A 29 -3.45 16.80 6.38
CA LEU A 29 -2.24 16.35 7.06
C LEU A 29 -2.27 16.69 8.55
N ARG A 30 -2.69 17.91 8.92
CA ARG A 30 -2.83 18.28 10.32
C ARG A 30 -3.89 17.48 11.07
N SER A 31 -5.02 17.18 10.43
CA SER A 31 -6.06 16.35 11.04
C SER A 31 -5.58 14.92 11.33
N HIS A 32 -4.55 14.46 10.63
CA HIS A 32 -3.91 13.15 10.86
C HIS A 32 -2.59 13.24 11.65
N GLY A 33 -2.39 14.31 12.41
CA GLY A 33 -1.30 14.42 13.38
C GLY A 33 0.06 14.85 12.81
N VAL A 34 0.10 15.33 11.57
CA VAL A 34 1.33 15.88 10.97
C VAL A 34 1.49 17.35 11.38
N ASP A 35 2.65 17.74 11.91
CA ASP A 35 2.96 19.14 12.18
C ASP A 35 3.42 19.82 10.89
N VAL A 36 2.49 20.54 10.26
CA VAL A 36 2.70 21.16 8.94
C VAL A 36 3.17 22.61 9.09
N ILE A 37 4.31 22.93 8.47
CA ILE A 37 4.78 24.30 8.25
C ILE A 37 4.26 24.73 6.87
N PHE A 38 3.42 25.77 6.85
CA PHE A 38 2.69 26.18 5.66
C PHE A 38 2.55 27.71 5.60
N ASP A 39 2.91 28.30 4.46
CA ASP A 39 2.99 29.74 4.28
C ASP A 39 1.66 30.46 4.58
N GLN A 40 0.51 29.90 4.15
CA GLN A 40 -0.80 30.55 4.39
C GLN A 40 -1.19 30.60 5.87
N TRP A 41 -0.54 29.85 6.76
CA TRP A 41 -0.77 29.86 8.21
C TRP A 41 0.33 30.59 8.98
N ASP A 42 1.57 30.37 8.56
CA ASP A 42 2.75 30.71 9.36
C ASP A 42 3.43 31.99 8.87
N LEU A 43 3.23 32.40 7.59
CA LEU A 43 3.80 33.58 7.00
C LEU A 43 2.84 34.79 7.19
N ARG A 44 3.27 35.78 7.93
CA ARG A 44 2.48 37.01 8.18
C ARG A 44 3.00 38.18 7.34
N LEU A 45 2.13 39.20 7.14
CA LEU A 45 2.53 40.42 6.47
C LEU A 45 3.75 41.05 7.16
N GLY A 46 4.76 41.40 6.36
CA GLY A 46 6.01 41.93 6.84
C GLY A 46 7.09 40.90 7.19
N TYR A 47 6.80 39.61 7.12
CA TYR A 47 7.80 38.54 7.28
C TYR A 47 8.63 38.38 6.01
N ASP A 48 9.90 38.05 6.21
CA ASP A 48 10.84 37.73 5.13
C ASP A 48 10.57 36.30 4.59
N LEU A 49 10.13 36.19 3.34
CA LEU A 49 9.83 34.94 2.71
C LEU A 49 11.06 34.02 2.57
N PRO A 50 12.22 34.48 2.12
CA PRO A 50 13.46 33.71 2.15
C PRO A 50 13.80 33.13 3.52
N MET A 51 13.70 33.90 4.57
CA MET A 51 13.97 33.45 5.94
C MET A 51 12.96 32.40 6.40
N PHE A 52 11.66 32.58 6.08
CA PHE A 52 10.63 31.57 6.35
C PHE A 52 10.94 30.24 5.67
N MET A 53 11.34 30.26 4.39
CA MET A 53 11.71 29.06 3.62
C MET A 53 12.91 28.34 4.25
N GLU A 54 13.97 29.08 4.62
CA GLU A 54 15.17 28.51 5.22
C GLU A 54 14.86 27.88 6.60
N GLN A 55 14.09 28.56 7.43
CA GLN A 55 13.64 28.04 8.73
C GLN A 55 12.73 26.84 8.58
N GLY A 56 11.79 26.85 7.62
CA GLY A 56 10.91 25.75 7.31
C GLY A 56 11.69 24.49 6.90
N LEU A 57 12.64 24.66 5.99
CA LEU A 57 13.49 23.56 5.51
C LEU A 57 14.38 22.98 6.62
N SER A 58 15.01 23.85 7.44
CA SER A 58 15.94 23.41 8.50
C SER A 58 15.24 22.75 9.69
N SER A 59 14.00 23.14 9.97
CA SER A 59 13.23 22.65 11.13
C SER A 59 12.30 21.47 10.82
N SER A 60 12.07 21.14 9.53
CA SER A 60 11.22 20.03 9.13
C SER A 60 12.01 18.72 9.01
N SER A 61 11.32 17.59 9.26
CA SER A 61 11.86 16.24 9.02
C SER A 61 11.67 15.80 7.58
N LEU A 62 10.66 16.33 6.89
CA LEU A 62 10.32 16.03 5.50
C LEU A 62 9.86 17.30 4.78
N VAL A 63 10.06 17.34 3.49
CA VAL A 63 9.61 18.41 2.60
C VAL A 63 8.67 17.83 1.56
N VAL A 64 7.47 18.34 1.46
CA VAL A 64 6.51 18.01 0.41
C VAL A 64 6.57 19.07 -0.68
N CYS A 65 7.06 18.72 -1.86
CA CYS A 65 7.15 19.60 -3.02
C CYS A 65 5.98 19.37 -3.97
N ILE A 66 5.08 20.35 -4.11
CA ILE A 66 3.94 20.28 -5.04
C ILE A 66 4.37 20.80 -6.40
N CYS A 67 4.72 19.85 -7.27
CA CYS A 67 5.29 20.11 -8.59
C CYS A 67 4.19 20.36 -9.62
N SER A 68 3.62 21.58 -9.61
CA SER A 68 2.79 22.05 -10.71
C SER A 68 3.66 22.41 -11.93
N SER A 69 3.04 22.61 -13.10
CA SER A 69 3.79 23.04 -14.28
C SER A 69 4.55 24.36 -14.03
N LEU A 70 3.94 25.30 -13.32
CA LEU A 70 4.58 26.57 -12.98
C LEU A 70 5.70 26.42 -11.93
N TYR A 71 5.51 25.53 -10.95
CA TYR A 71 6.56 25.20 -9.97
C TYR A 71 7.82 24.66 -10.67
N VAL A 72 7.64 23.71 -11.59
CA VAL A 72 8.75 23.11 -12.36
C VAL A 72 9.48 24.17 -13.20
N GLU A 73 8.71 25.02 -13.91
CA GLU A 73 9.28 26.12 -14.69
C GLU A 73 10.11 27.07 -13.82
N LYS A 74 9.56 27.52 -12.70
CA LYS A 74 10.27 28.40 -11.76
C LYS A 74 11.54 27.76 -11.19
N ALA A 75 11.47 26.47 -10.84
CA ALA A 75 12.60 25.73 -10.29
C ALA A 75 13.73 25.53 -11.31
N ASP A 76 13.39 25.26 -12.58
CA ASP A 76 14.37 25.00 -13.65
C ASP A 76 14.99 26.29 -14.21
N ILE A 77 14.22 27.39 -14.32
CA ILE A 77 14.74 28.70 -14.79
C ILE A 77 15.79 29.28 -13.81
N GLY A 78 15.78 28.88 -12.55
CA GLY A 78 16.79 29.30 -11.54
C GLY A 78 18.25 28.98 -11.91
N LYS A 79 18.51 28.16 -12.92
CA LYS A 79 19.84 27.87 -13.47
C LYS A 79 20.42 29.00 -14.36
N GLY A 80 19.64 30.03 -14.71
CA GLY A 80 19.99 31.08 -15.69
C GLY A 80 20.18 32.49 -15.08
N GLY A 81 20.53 32.67 -13.85
CA GLY A 81 21.22 33.90 -13.39
C GLY A 81 20.41 35.17 -13.10
N VAL A 82 19.07 35.15 -12.98
CA VAL A 82 18.27 36.34 -12.63
C VAL A 82 17.30 36.03 -11.49
N GLY A 83 17.57 36.62 -10.31
CA GLY A 83 16.65 36.69 -9.17
C GLY A 83 17.10 35.92 -7.91
N TYR A 84 17.38 36.66 -6.86
CA TYR A 84 17.81 36.15 -5.55
C TYR A 84 16.80 35.18 -4.93
N GLU A 85 15.52 35.33 -5.20
CA GLU A 85 14.42 34.45 -4.73
C GLU A 85 14.44 33.02 -5.34
N LYS A 86 15.01 32.89 -6.53
CA LYS A 86 15.07 31.63 -7.28
C LYS A 86 16.22 30.71 -6.84
N LYS A 87 17.31 31.27 -6.31
CA LYS A 87 18.45 30.50 -5.80
C LYS A 87 18.14 29.76 -4.50
N ILE A 88 17.22 30.28 -3.70
CA ILE A 88 16.93 29.75 -2.35
C ILE A 88 16.17 28.44 -2.43
N LEU A 89 15.18 28.31 -3.33
CA LEU A 89 14.39 27.07 -3.46
C LEU A 89 15.23 25.89 -3.99
N SER A 90 16.09 26.13 -4.99
CA SER A 90 16.88 25.04 -5.57
C SER A 90 18.22 24.81 -4.85
N ALA A 91 18.91 25.85 -4.39
CA ALA A 91 20.20 25.71 -3.73
C ALA A 91 20.04 25.18 -2.29
N ASN A 92 19.07 25.71 -1.50
CA ASN A 92 18.85 25.23 -0.14
C ASN A 92 18.23 23.83 -0.10
N LEU A 93 17.41 23.45 -1.09
CA LEU A 93 16.91 22.07 -1.23
C LEU A 93 18.01 21.13 -1.70
N VAL A 94 18.95 21.58 -2.52
CA VAL A 94 20.05 20.73 -3.04
C VAL A 94 21.25 20.69 -2.09
N ASP A 95 21.61 21.82 -1.43
CA ASP A 95 22.80 21.90 -0.58
C ASP A 95 22.55 21.46 0.87
N ASN A 96 21.34 21.63 1.41
CA ASN A 96 21.03 21.38 2.82
C ASN A 96 20.09 20.20 3.09
N VAL A 97 19.37 19.69 2.08
CA VAL A 97 18.43 18.57 2.26
C VAL A 97 18.98 17.34 1.56
N LYS A 98 19.26 16.30 2.32
CA LYS A 98 19.48 14.98 1.73
C LYS A 98 18.25 14.67 0.87
N LEU A 99 18.39 14.45 -0.43
CA LEU A 99 17.30 14.24 -1.40
C LEU A 99 16.22 13.23 -0.95
N ASN A 100 16.57 12.32 -0.04
CA ASN A 100 15.66 11.34 0.53
C ASN A 100 14.58 11.92 1.47
N TYR A 101 14.69 13.20 1.83
CA TYR A 101 13.69 13.89 2.69
C TYR A 101 12.66 14.68 1.88
N VAL A 102 12.79 14.72 0.56
CA VAL A 102 11.84 15.43 -0.30
C VAL A 102 10.85 14.44 -0.92
N ILE A 103 9.56 14.73 -0.77
CA ILE A 103 8.47 13.96 -1.37
C ILE A 103 7.87 14.80 -2.50
N PRO A 104 8.12 14.45 -3.78
CA PRO A 104 7.51 15.15 -4.90
C PRO A 104 6.05 14.73 -5.06
N LEU A 105 5.15 15.70 -5.17
CA LEU A 105 3.76 15.52 -5.57
C LEU A 105 3.53 16.19 -6.91
N ILE A 106 2.86 15.52 -7.83
CA ILE A 106 2.45 16.10 -9.11
C ILE A 106 1.00 16.55 -9.00
N ARG A 107 0.76 17.85 -9.26
CA ARG A 107 -0.58 18.47 -9.33
C ARG A 107 -0.60 19.56 -10.39
N ASN A 108 -1.67 19.64 -11.19
CA ASN A 108 -1.79 20.59 -12.32
C ASN A 108 -0.59 20.52 -13.27
N ASN A 109 -0.10 19.31 -13.55
CA ASN A 109 1.09 19.05 -14.34
C ASN A 109 0.86 17.82 -15.22
N ILE A 110 0.19 18.04 -16.35
CA ILE A 110 -0.23 16.99 -17.30
C ILE A 110 0.97 16.21 -17.86
N LYS A 111 2.12 16.87 -18.00
CA LYS A 111 3.35 16.25 -18.53
C LYS A 111 4.09 15.43 -17.49
N GLU A 112 3.60 15.40 -16.25
CA GLU A 112 4.20 14.71 -15.11
C GLU A 112 5.72 14.97 -14.95
N LYS A 113 6.15 16.16 -15.28
CA LYS A 113 7.55 16.56 -15.15
C LYS A 113 7.88 16.93 -13.71
N LEU A 114 9.04 16.50 -13.25
CA LEU A 114 9.66 16.98 -12.03
C LEU A 114 10.73 18.04 -12.36
N PRO A 115 11.03 18.94 -11.41
CA PRO A 115 12.21 19.80 -11.50
C PRO A 115 13.48 18.96 -11.71
N VAL A 116 14.48 19.51 -12.40
CA VAL A 116 15.73 18.78 -12.72
C VAL A 116 16.39 18.18 -11.47
N PHE A 117 16.36 18.87 -10.32
CA PHE A 117 16.96 18.36 -9.08
C PHE A 117 16.17 17.19 -8.43
N LEU A 118 14.91 16.94 -8.85
CA LEU A 118 14.07 15.81 -8.41
C LEU A 118 13.83 14.80 -9.52
N SER A 119 14.44 14.93 -10.68
CA SER A 119 14.13 14.12 -11.88
C SER A 119 14.34 12.62 -11.70
N GLY A 120 15.15 12.20 -10.74
CA GLY A 120 15.35 10.78 -10.37
C GLY A 120 14.50 10.28 -9.21
N SER A 121 13.62 11.12 -8.65
CA SER A 121 12.81 10.76 -7.48
C SER A 121 11.50 10.12 -7.89
N LEU A 122 11.03 9.16 -7.09
CA LEU A 122 9.65 8.69 -7.15
C LEU A 122 8.71 9.80 -6.68
N TYR A 123 7.54 9.90 -7.30
CA TYR A 123 6.54 10.93 -6.97
C TYR A 123 5.16 10.31 -6.72
N ILE A 124 4.30 11.09 -6.09
CA ILE A 124 2.89 10.77 -5.91
C ILE A 124 2.06 11.65 -6.84
N ASN A 125 1.19 11.04 -7.66
CA ASN A 125 0.35 11.77 -8.61
C ASN A 125 -0.98 12.18 -7.98
N PHE A 126 -1.27 13.48 -7.97
CA PHE A 126 -2.51 14.09 -7.51
C PHE A 126 -3.25 14.85 -8.63
N ASN A 127 -2.95 14.59 -9.90
CA ASN A 127 -3.68 15.22 -11.01
C ASN A 127 -5.13 14.76 -11.10
N ASP A 128 -5.44 13.56 -10.63
CA ASP A 128 -6.76 12.94 -10.64
C ASP A 128 -7.43 13.09 -9.26
N ASP A 129 -8.46 13.94 -9.18
CA ASP A 129 -9.19 14.20 -7.95
C ASP A 129 -10.01 12.98 -7.47
N ASP A 130 -10.42 12.08 -8.37
CA ASP A 130 -11.14 10.85 -8.01
C ASP A 130 -10.22 9.86 -7.26
N LYS A 131 -8.91 9.96 -7.48
CA LYS A 131 -7.87 9.17 -6.79
C LYS A 131 -7.18 9.92 -5.64
N TYR A 132 -7.74 11.04 -5.22
CA TYR A 132 -7.13 11.88 -4.17
C TYR A 132 -6.80 11.06 -2.92
N TYR A 133 -7.75 10.27 -2.41
CA TYR A 133 -7.56 9.52 -1.16
C TYR A 133 -6.54 8.39 -1.27
N ASP A 134 -6.43 7.74 -2.44
CA ASP A 134 -5.40 6.73 -2.69
C ASP A 134 -3.99 7.35 -2.70
N SER A 135 -3.86 8.51 -3.33
CA SER A 135 -2.62 9.27 -3.36
C SER A 135 -2.27 9.86 -1.99
N TYR A 136 -3.27 10.37 -1.27
CA TYR A 136 -3.12 10.89 0.08
C TYR A 136 -2.67 9.81 1.07
N ARG A 137 -3.22 8.62 0.97
CA ARG A 137 -2.80 7.47 1.77
C ARG A 137 -1.32 7.17 1.58
N LYS A 138 -0.83 7.09 0.33
CA LYS A 138 0.60 6.89 0.03
C LYS A 138 1.48 7.99 0.63
N LEU A 139 0.97 9.22 0.65
CA LEU A 139 1.67 10.34 1.27
C LEU A 139 1.78 10.15 2.79
N LEU A 140 0.70 9.76 3.48
CA LEU A 140 0.72 9.49 4.92
C LEU A 140 1.65 8.32 5.26
N GLU A 141 1.58 7.21 4.52
CA GLU A 141 2.49 6.07 4.68
C GLU A 141 3.96 6.51 4.63
N ARG A 142 4.30 7.36 3.66
CA ARG A 142 5.67 7.87 3.53
C ARG A 142 6.06 8.86 4.63
N ILE A 143 5.12 9.71 5.10
CA ILE A 143 5.39 10.68 6.18
C ILE A 143 5.65 9.97 7.51
N TYR A 144 4.90 8.91 7.81
CA TYR A 144 5.04 8.13 9.04
C TYR A 144 6.07 7.01 8.94
N ASP A 145 6.70 6.82 7.77
CA ASP A 145 7.63 5.73 7.45
C ASP A 145 7.01 4.33 7.71
N GLU A 146 5.69 4.25 7.51
CA GLU A 146 4.91 3.03 7.69
C GLU A 146 4.74 2.33 6.36
N ASP A 147 5.46 1.24 6.16
CA ASP A 147 5.26 0.36 5.03
C ASP A 147 4.08 -0.58 5.29
N ILE A 148 2.95 -0.34 4.62
CA ILE A 148 1.83 -1.29 4.62
C ILE A 148 2.27 -2.64 4.04
N LYS A 149 3.20 -2.61 3.07
CA LYS A 149 3.86 -3.81 2.54
C LYS A 149 5.17 -4.02 3.29
N LYS A 150 5.10 -4.55 4.51
CA LYS A 150 6.30 -4.89 5.28
C LYS A 150 7.17 -5.84 4.48
N LYS A 151 8.47 -5.51 4.39
CA LYS A 151 9.44 -6.43 3.79
C LYS A 151 9.46 -7.73 4.61
N PRO A 152 9.25 -8.91 3.98
CA PRO A 152 9.29 -10.17 4.72
C PRO A 152 10.64 -10.38 5.39
N SER A 153 10.65 -11.14 6.48
CA SER A 153 11.90 -11.55 7.12
C SER A 153 12.74 -12.34 6.13
N LEU A 154 14.06 -12.17 6.21
CA LEU A 154 14.99 -12.92 5.38
C LEU A 154 14.84 -14.42 5.69
N GLY A 155 14.57 -15.22 4.66
CA GLY A 155 14.55 -16.67 4.74
C GLY A 155 15.94 -17.27 4.86
N GLU A 156 16.01 -18.57 5.14
CA GLU A 156 17.27 -19.32 5.17
C GLU A 156 17.83 -19.51 3.76
N ASN A 157 19.17 -19.51 3.64
CA ASN A 157 19.82 -19.81 2.38
C ASN A 157 19.66 -21.31 2.05
N PRO A 158 18.99 -21.69 0.95
CA PRO A 158 18.71 -23.09 0.61
C PRO A 158 19.96 -23.93 0.32
N PHE A 159 21.13 -23.30 0.15
CA PHE A 159 22.40 -23.96 -0.14
C PHE A 159 23.30 -24.16 1.08
N GLN A 160 22.88 -23.78 2.30
CA GLN A 160 23.71 -23.90 3.50
C GLN A 160 23.71 -25.29 4.16
N ASN A 161 22.80 -26.19 3.81
CA ASN A 161 22.78 -27.55 4.36
C ASN A 161 23.73 -28.46 3.58
N ASN A 162 24.87 -28.79 4.21
CA ASN A 162 25.91 -29.65 3.62
C ASN A 162 25.53 -31.16 3.59
N ASP A 163 24.45 -31.57 4.27
CA ASP A 163 24.07 -32.99 4.43
C ASP A 163 23.10 -33.50 3.34
N VAL A 164 22.60 -32.63 2.50
CA VAL A 164 21.66 -32.97 1.40
C VAL A 164 22.21 -32.38 0.11
N SER A 165 22.06 -33.09 -1.01
CA SER A 165 22.49 -32.52 -2.29
C SER A 165 21.86 -31.17 -2.51
N GLN A 166 22.62 -30.22 -3.02
CA GLN A 166 22.17 -28.82 -3.26
C GLN A 166 20.89 -28.76 -4.11
N GLU A 167 20.75 -29.69 -5.04
CA GLU A 167 19.58 -29.82 -5.89
C GLU A 167 18.31 -30.21 -5.09
N ILE A 168 18.42 -31.14 -4.14
CA ILE A 168 17.29 -31.53 -3.28
C ILE A 168 16.91 -30.37 -2.36
N SER A 169 17.88 -29.66 -1.79
CA SER A 169 17.63 -28.50 -0.94
C SER A 169 16.93 -27.37 -1.69
N LEU A 170 17.35 -27.11 -2.91
CA LEU A 170 16.72 -26.12 -3.79
C LEU A 170 15.28 -26.53 -4.15
N ASN A 171 15.06 -27.78 -4.54
CA ASN A 171 13.72 -28.29 -4.88
C ASN A 171 12.77 -28.20 -3.69
N LEU A 172 13.22 -28.55 -2.48
CA LEU A 172 12.43 -28.39 -1.26
C LEU A 172 12.10 -26.91 -0.96
N ALA A 173 13.03 -26.00 -1.20
CA ALA A 173 12.79 -24.56 -1.03
C ALA A 173 11.81 -24.03 -2.07
N LEU A 174 11.91 -24.46 -3.33
CA LEU A 174 10.96 -24.10 -4.40
C LEU A 174 9.57 -24.65 -4.14
N ASP A 175 9.44 -25.90 -3.65
CA ASP A 175 8.15 -26.48 -3.28
C ASP A 175 7.47 -25.68 -2.15
N LYS A 176 8.21 -25.16 -1.19
CA LYS A 176 7.66 -24.31 -0.13
C LYS A 176 6.97 -23.05 -0.68
N ILE A 177 7.58 -22.38 -1.67
CA ILE A 177 7.01 -21.14 -2.24
C ILE A 177 5.91 -21.39 -3.25
N LYS A 178 5.82 -22.58 -3.85
CA LYS A 178 4.81 -22.95 -4.86
C LYS A 178 3.37 -22.78 -4.37
N TYR A 179 3.16 -23.00 -3.07
CA TYR A 179 1.85 -22.94 -2.43
C TYR A 179 1.70 -21.70 -1.52
N ILE A 180 2.40 -20.62 -1.82
CA ILE A 180 2.36 -19.37 -1.07
C ILE A 180 2.19 -18.20 -2.04
N ASN A 181 1.24 -17.31 -1.72
CA ASN A 181 1.13 -15.99 -2.33
C ASN A 181 1.17 -14.93 -1.23
N PRO A 182 2.25 -14.16 -1.06
CA PRO A 182 2.39 -13.20 0.04
C PRO A 182 1.61 -11.91 -0.15
N LEU A 183 0.95 -11.71 -1.29
CA LEU A 183 0.22 -10.49 -1.60
C LEU A 183 -1.04 -10.36 -0.73
N PHE A 184 -1.51 -9.12 -0.54
CA PHE A 184 -2.73 -8.81 0.23
C PHE A 184 -4.02 -9.03 -0.57
N GLU A 185 -3.90 -9.05 -1.88
CA GLU A 185 -4.98 -9.40 -2.80
C GLU A 185 -4.39 -10.10 -4.03
N GLY A 186 -5.16 -10.94 -4.66
CA GLY A 186 -4.68 -11.66 -5.84
C GLY A 186 -5.58 -12.79 -6.28
N ARG A 187 -5.08 -13.50 -7.28
CA ARG A 187 -5.71 -14.68 -7.86
C ARG A 187 -4.76 -15.86 -7.74
N VAL A 188 -5.29 -17.00 -7.35
CA VAL A 188 -4.57 -18.25 -7.14
C VAL A 188 -5.20 -19.33 -7.98
N LEU A 189 -4.36 -20.11 -8.65
CA LEU A 189 -4.73 -21.36 -9.30
C LEU A 189 -3.77 -22.45 -8.82
N PHE A 190 -4.26 -23.48 -8.16
CA PHE A 190 -3.42 -24.57 -7.69
C PHE A 190 -4.15 -25.93 -7.72
N ASP A 191 -3.37 -27.01 -7.73
CA ASP A 191 -3.90 -28.36 -7.58
C ASP A 191 -4.15 -28.65 -6.10
N TYR A 192 -5.43 -28.70 -5.69
CA TYR A 192 -5.82 -28.93 -4.30
C TYR A 192 -5.66 -30.38 -3.83
N LYS A 193 -5.29 -31.33 -4.68
CA LYS A 193 -4.84 -32.68 -4.26
C LYS A 193 -3.35 -32.69 -3.91
N SER A 194 -2.60 -31.74 -4.45
CA SER A 194 -1.21 -31.52 -4.06
C SER A 194 -1.16 -30.80 -2.71
N ASN A 195 -0.06 -30.92 -1.97
CA ASN A 195 0.17 -30.25 -0.69
C ASN A 195 -0.99 -30.41 0.33
N ASN A 196 -1.68 -31.55 0.32
CA ASN A 196 -2.84 -31.82 1.18
C ASN A 196 -3.96 -30.78 1.11
N GLY A 197 -4.13 -30.12 -0.02
CA GLY A 197 -5.13 -29.07 -0.21
C GLY A 197 -4.78 -27.74 0.48
N ILE A 198 -3.55 -27.56 0.92
CA ILE A 198 -3.12 -26.37 1.65
C ILE A 198 -2.52 -25.35 0.68
N TYR A 199 -2.95 -24.10 0.85
CA TYR A 199 -2.38 -22.93 0.18
C TYR A 199 -2.31 -21.77 1.18
N THR A 200 -1.18 -21.06 1.22
CA THR A 200 -0.98 -19.91 2.13
C THR A 200 -1.09 -18.61 1.34
N ILE A 201 -1.86 -17.66 1.86
CA ILE A 201 -2.01 -16.31 1.32
C ILE A 201 -1.66 -15.27 2.37
N GLY A 202 -1.10 -14.14 1.94
CA GLY A 202 -0.58 -13.11 2.83
C GLY A 202 0.71 -13.50 3.54
N GLU A 203 1.21 -12.63 4.40
CA GLU A 203 2.46 -12.82 5.14
C GLU A 203 2.37 -12.28 6.58
N GLY A 204 3.28 -12.70 7.44
CA GLY A 204 3.37 -12.25 8.83
C GLY A 204 2.06 -12.44 9.59
N ASP A 205 1.60 -11.37 10.27
CA ASP A 205 0.37 -11.36 11.04
C ASP A 205 -0.89 -11.41 10.15
N PHE A 206 -0.75 -11.17 8.85
CA PHE A 206 -1.81 -11.25 7.83
C PHE A 206 -1.74 -12.55 7.02
N SER A 207 -1.03 -13.55 7.50
CA SER A 207 -0.95 -14.86 6.85
C SER A 207 -2.17 -15.71 7.16
N PHE A 208 -2.70 -16.39 6.13
CA PHE A 208 -3.82 -17.31 6.20
C PHE A 208 -3.45 -18.62 5.51
N VAL A 209 -3.39 -19.69 6.28
CA VAL A 209 -3.20 -21.05 5.77
C VAL A 209 -4.57 -21.61 5.43
N THR A 210 -4.92 -21.65 4.15
CA THR A 210 -6.21 -22.18 3.68
C THR A 210 -6.13 -23.68 3.48
N ALA A 211 -7.22 -24.40 3.76
CA ALA A 211 -7.30 -25.85 3.60
C ALA A 211 -8.56 -26.23 2.82
N TRP A 212 -8.38 -26.99 1.76
CA TRP A 212 -9.39 -27.32 0.77
C TRP A 212 -9.47 -28.81 0.49
N SER A 213 -10.67 -29.33 0.21
CA SER A 213 -10.84 -30.67 -0.32
C SER A 213 -12.04 -30.78 -1.27
N GLU A 214 -12.03 -31.84 -2.06
CA GLU A 214 -13.05 -32.11 -3.06
C GLU A 214 -14.43 -32.31 -2.42
N ARG A 215 -15.46 -31.69 -3.03
CA ARG A 215 -16.85 -31.98 -2.77
C ARG A 215 -17.60 -32.40 -4.04
N GLY A 216 -17.25 -31.83 -5.19
CA GLY A 216 -17.88 -32.10 -6.50
C GLY A 216 -17.50 -31.01 -7.52
N ASN A 217 -18.03 -31.15 -8.73
CA ASN A 217 -17.61 -30.32 -9.86
C ASN A 217 -17.90 -28.82 -9.71
N ASN A 218 -18.84 -28.43 -8.86
CA ASN A 218 -19.25 -27.03 -8.71
C ASN A 218 -19.11 -26.50 -7.28
N SER A 219 -18.56 -27.31 -6.37
CA SER A 219 -18.37 -26.93 -4.97
C SER A 219 -17.13 -27.58 -4.37
N ILE A 220 -16.56 -26.91 -3.37
CA ILE A 220 -15.36 -27.32 -2.66
C ILE A 220 -15.56 -27.17 -1.16
N TYR A 221 -14.94 -28.02 -0.36
CA TYR A 221 -14.89 -27.84 1.09
C TYR A 221 -13.73 -26.90 1.46
N CYS A 222 -14.01 -25.95 2.36
CA CYS A 222 -13.03 -25.13 3.03
C CYS A 222 -13.09 -25.41 4.54
N TYR A 223 -11.91 -25.54 5.19
CA TYR A 223 -11.79 -25.98 6.58
C TYR A 223 -11.18 -24.89 7.46
N LYS A 224 -11.65 -24.79 8.71
CA LYS A 224 -11.07 -23.89 9.71
C LYS A 224 -9.79 -24.42 10.36
N ASP A 225 -9.37 -25.65 10.10
CA ASP A 225 -8.34 -26.37 10.86
C ASP A 225 -6.97 -25.67 10.94
N LYS A 226 -6.73 -24.74 10.03
CA LYS A 226 -5.48 -23.93 9.97
C LYS A 226 -5.70 -22.44 10.27
N VAL A 227 -6.95 -22.03 10.50
CA VAL A 227 -7.34 -20.65 10.82
C VAL A 227 -8.18 -20.62 12.09
N LYS A 228 -8.46 -19.45 12.66
CA LYS A 228 -9.24 -19.31 13.89
C LYS A 228 -10.72 -19.60 13.65
N ARG A 229 -11.31 -19.00 12.63
CA ARG A 229 -12.73 -19.19 12.26
C ARG A 229 -12.91 -19.13 10.74
N ILE A 230 -14.02 -19.75 10.28
CA ILE A 230 -14.45 -19.72 8.88
C ILE A 230 -15.91 -19.24 8.82
N GLY A 231 -16.15 -18.15 8.12
CA GLY A 231 -17.45 -17.51 7.96
C GLY A 231 -18.02 -17.75 6.56
N TYR A 232 -19.33 -17.96 6.50
CA TYR A 232 -20.06 -18.12 5.25
C TYR A 232 -21.41 -17.41 5.30
N ASN A 233 -21.77 -16.77 4.18
CA ASN A 233 -23.10 -16.21 3.97
C ASN A 233 -23.47 -16.39 2.48
N SER A 234 -24.54 -17.14 2.21
CA SER A 234 -24.99 -17.48 0.85
C SER A 234 -25.43 -16.29 0.00
N ASN A 235 -25.64 -15.12 0.59
CA ASN A 235 -26.07 -13.91 -0.11
C ASN A 235 -24.92 -13.15 -0.77
N TYR A 236 -23.67 -13.44 -0.39
CA TYR A 236 -22.50 -12.72 -0.89
C TYR A 236 -21.87 -13.41 -2.10
N ARG A 237 -21.76 -12.66 -3.19
CA ARG A 237 -21.10 -13.08 -4.45
C ARG A 237 -19.91 -12.18 -4.81
N GLU A 238 -19.76 -11.03 -4.14
CA GLU A 238 -18.64 -10.12 -4.22
C GLU A 238 -17.97 -10.00 -2.87
N PHE A 239 -16.76 -9.42 -2.84
CA PHE A 239 -16.05 -9.20 -1.58
C PHE A 239 -16.86 -8.26 -0.68
N PRO A 240 -17.17 -8.68 0.56
CA PRO A 240 -17.91 -7.83 1.49
C PRO A 240 -17.10 -6.60 1.87
N LEU A 241 -17.77 -5.53 2.28
CA LEU A 241 -17.11 -4.47 3.04
C LEU A 241 -16.69 -5.03 4.41
N PHE A 242 -15.70 -4.41 5.06
CA PHE A 242 -15.21 -4.90 6.36
C PHE A 242 -16.32 -5.05 7.40
N ASP A 243 -17.20 -4.05 7.49
CA ASP A 243 -18.33 -4.05 8.43
C ASP A 243 -19.39 -5.12 8.14
N GLU A 244 -19.45 -5.61 6.90
CA GLU A 244 -20.40 -6.65 6.51
C GLU A 244 -19.93 -8.05 6.92
N ILE A 245 -18.65 -8.22 7.30
CA ILE A 245 -18.11 -9.49 7.79
C ILE A 245 -18.88 -10.00 9.01
N ARG A 246 -19.45 -9.11 9.83
CA ARG A 246 -20.32 -9.45 10.97
C ARG A 246 -21.56 -10.23 10.59
N PHE A 247 -22.02 -10.16 9.35
CA PHE A 247 -23.20 -10.90 8.86
C PHE A 247 -22.90 -12.32 8.40
N PHE A 248 -21.62 -12.75 8.47
CA PHE A 248 -21.21 -14.11 8.14
C PHE A 248 -21.37 -15.03 9.34
N ASP A 249 -21.85 -16.24 9.08
CA ASP A 249 -21.94 -17.28 10.11
C ASP A 249 -20.60 -18.01 10.29
N PHE A 250 -19.97 -17.82 11.45
CA PHE A 250 -18.69 -18.43 11.84
C PHE A 250 -18.83 -19.68 12.72
N SER A 251 -20.00 -20.28 12.84
CA SER A 251 -20.26 -21.38 13.77
C SER A 251 -19.69 -22.74 13.34
N SER A 252 -19.45 -22.95 12.04
CA SER A 252 -19.07 -24.26 11.52
C SER A 252 -17.56 -24.44 11.36
N ARG A 253 -17.10 -25.70 11.49
CA ARG A 253 -15.72 -26.12 11.19
C ARG A 253 -15.45 -26.23 9.70
N THR A 254 -16.47 -26.55 8.89
CA THR A 254 -16.34 -26.81 7.47
C THR A 254 -17.40 -26.02 6.71
N ARG A 255 -17.07 -25.40 5.61
CA ARG A 255 -18.02 -24.76 4.70
C ARG A 255 -17.93 -25.36 3.31
N SER A 256 -19.08 -25.55 2.71
CA SER A 256 -19.20 -25.91 1.30
C SER A 256 -19.39 -24.64 0.48
N ILE A 257 -18.47 -24.37 -0.41
CA ILE A 257 -18.44 -23.14 -1.20
C ILE A 257 -18.65 -23.51 -2.66
N ASN A 258 -19.67 -22.94 -3.28
CA ASN A 258 -19.91 -23.09 -4.72
C ASN A 258 -19.07 -22.09 -5.52
N VAL A 259 -18.90 -22.37 -6.80
CA VAL A 259 -18.30 -21.41 -7.74
C VAL A 259 -19.11 -20.10 -7.71
N GLY A 260 -18.43 -18.97 -7.60
CA GLY A 260 -18.99 -17.64 -7.48
C GLY A 260 -19.28 -17.18 -6.03
N GLU A 261 -19.23 -18.06 -5.04
CA GLU A 261 -19.48 -17.72 -3.64
C GLU A 261 -18.23 -17.25 -2.92
N VAL A 262 -18.46 -16.55 -1.80
CA VAL A 262 -17.41 -15.97 -0.95
C VAL A 262 -17.40 -16.68 0.41
N VAL A 263 -16.20 -17.01 0.87
CA VAL A 263 -15.91 -17.46 2.23
C VAL A 263 -14.98 -16.47 2.91
N VAL A 264 -15.19 -16.20 4.20
CA VAL A 264 -14.35 -15.32 5.01
C VAL A 264 -13.60 -16.14 6.04
N LEU A 265 -12.29 -15.94 6.14
CA LEU A 265 -11.46 -16.58 7.15
C LEU A 265 -10.96 -15.53 8.14
N GLU A 266 -10.87 -15.90 9.42
CA GLU A 266 -10.23 -15.12 10.47
C GLU A 266 -8.99 -15.89 10.95
N ASN A 267 -7.83 -15.23 10.96
CA ASN A 267 -6.61 -15.84 11.49
C ASN A 267 -6.46 -15.63 13.00
N ARG A 268 -5.41 -16.19 13.61
CA ARG A 268 -5.13 -16.08 15.04
C ARG A 268 -4.84 -14.65 15.53
N PHE A 269 -4.50 -13.73 14.61
CA PHE A 269 -4.22 -12.32 14.90
C PHE A 269 -5.46 -11.43 14.73
N ASN A 270 -6.65 -12.01 14.54
CA ASN A 270 -7.94 -11.34 14.31
C ASN A 270 -8.01 -10.55 13.00
N ASN A 271 -7.14 -10.86 12.05
CA ASN A 271 -7.25 -10.34 10.68
C ASN A 271 -8.20 -11.20 9.86
N PHE A 272 -8.78 -10.61 8.82
CA PHE A 272 -9.77 -11.26 7.95
C PHE A 272 -9.29 -11.31 6.52
N VAL A 273 -9.69 -12.36 5.82
CA VAL A 273 -9.57 -12.49 4.36
C VAL A 273 -10.89 -12.97 3.78
N ALA A 274 -11.35 -12.34 2.71
CA ALA A 274 -12.43 -12.87 1.89
C ALA A 274 -11.84 -13.59 0.68
N ILE A 275 -12.37 -14.76 0.37
CA ILE A 275 -11.95 -15.62 -0.73
C ILE A 275 -13.17 -15.93 -1.59
N LYS A 276 -13.12 -15.58 -2.89
CA LYS A 276 -14.16 -15.87 -3.88
C LYS A 276 -13.71 -17.01 -4.76
N VAL A 277 -14.45 -18.12 -4.75
CA VAL A 277 -14.17 -19.29 -5.60
C VAL A 277 -14.57 -18.97 -7.04
N LYS A 278 -13.64 -19.06 -7.98
CA LYS A 278 -13.86 -18.74 -9.41
C LYS A 278 -14.07 -19.96 -10.27
N LYS A 279 -13.32 -21.04 -10.00
CA LYS A 279 -13.38 -22.26 -10.81
C LYS A 279 -12.93 -23.47 -10.01
N ILE A 280 -13.58 -24.58 -10.24
CA ILE A 280 -13.22 -25.89 -9.69
C ILE A 280 -13.16 -26.87 -10.86
N ILE A 281 -12.07 -27.62 -10.96
CA ILE A 281 -11.93 -28.72 -11.92
C ILE A 281 -11.74 -29.99 -11.10
N CYS A 282 -12.72 -30.93 -11.20
CA CYS A 282 -12.62 -32.26 -10.67
C CYS A 282 -12.36 -33.21 -11.83
N LYS A 283 -11.63 -34.28 -11.57
CA LYS A 283 -11.16 -35.21 -12.58
C LYS A 283 -12.31 -35.91 -13.29
N ASN A 284 -12.49 -35.68 -14.63
CA ASN A 284 -13.05 -36.65 -15.54
C ASN A 284 -12.32 -36.72 -16.90
N GLU A 285 -11.51 -35.67 -17.25
CA GLU A 285 -10.82 -35.60 -18.56
C GLU A 285 -9.38 -35.07 -18.51
N CYS A 286 -8.95 -34.43 -17.38
CA CYS A 286 -7.59 -33.97 -17.18
C CYS A 286 -7.01 -34.49 -15.87
N SER A 287 -5.70 -34.73 -15.82
CA SER A 287 -5.00 -35.34 -14.67
C SER A 287 -4.94 -34.46 -13.41
N ASN A 288 -5.45 -33.21 -13.41
CA ASN A 288 -5.29 -32.26 -12.37
C ASN A 288 -6.61 -31.85 -11.71
N HIS A 289 -6.59 -31.72 -10.37
CA HIS A 289 -7.69 -31.21 -9.55
C HIS A 289 -7.43 -29.75 -9.23
N LEU A 290 -7.95 -28.81 -10.02
CA LEU A 290 -7.62 -27.40 -9.90
C LEU A 290 -8.69 -26.61 -9.15
N LEU A 291 -8.25 -25.78 -8.21
CA LEU A 291 -9.05 -24.75 -7.58
C LEU A 291 -8.49 -23.39 -7.98
N GLU A 292 -9.37 -22.54 -8.48
CA GLU A 292 -9.09 -21.16 -8.75
C GLU A 292 -9.94 -20.25 -7.85
N PHE A 293 -9.29 -19.32 -7.16
CA PHE A 293 -9.95 -18.33 -6.34
C PHE A 293 -9.26 -16.98 -6.41
N GLU A 294 -10.04 -15.94 -6.16
CA GLU A 294 -9.56 -14.58 -5.89
C GLU A 294 -9.69 -14.32 -4.40
N TYR A 295 -8.83 -13.46 -3.85
CA TYR A 295 -8.88 -13.12 -2.43
C TYR A 295 -8.51 -11.67 -2.17
N LYS A 296 -8.99 -11.15 -1.03
CA LYS A 296 -8.66 -9.83 -0.49
C LYS A 296 -8.50 -9.93 1.02
N ILE A 297 -7.33 -9.55 1.53
CA ILE A 297 -7.04 -9.48 2.96
C ILE A 297 -7.46 -8.10 3.47
N TYR A 298 -8.19 -8.08 4.58
CA TYR A 298 -8.58 -6.86 5.28
C TYR A 298 -7.57 -6.59 6.39
N TYR A 299 -7.04 -5.41 6.44
CA TYR A 299 -6.19 -4.95 7.51
C TYR A 299 -6.89 -3.82 8.26
N SER A 300 -6.83 -3.86 9.61
CA SER A 300 -7.63 -2.99 10.47
C SER A 300 -7.05 -1.57 10.60
N ASN A 301 -6.71 -0.90 9.48
CA ASN A 301 -6.58 0.56 9.49
C ASN A 301 -7.90 1.26 9.13
N SER A 302 -9.02 0.52 9.08
CA SER A 302 -10.37 1.08 8.89
C SER A 302 -11.14 1.28 10.20
N LEU A 303 -10.44 1.33 11.34
CA LEU A 303 -11.03 1.73 12.62
C LEU A 303 -10.49 3.11 13.01
N VAL A 304 -10.76 4.12 12.21
CA VAL A 304 -10.89 5.50 12.68
C VAL A 304 -12.13 6.06 12.01
N GLU A 305 -13.25 5.98 12.70
CA GLU A 305 -14.33 6.94 12.57
C GLU A 305 -13.86 8.30 13.04
#